data_c05d6b42f9bd9441154ca251e0fa413e
#
_entry.id   c05d6b42f9bd9441154ca251e0fa413e
#
_cell.length_a   1.000
_cell.length_b   1.000
_cell.length_c   1.000
_cell.angle_alpha   90.00
_cell.angle_beta   90.00
_cell.angle_gamma   90.00
#
_symmetry.space_group_name_H-M   'P 1'
#
loop_
_entity.id
_entity.type
_entity.pdbx_description
1 polymer ?
#
loop_
_entity_poly.entity_id
_entity_poly.type
_entity_poly.pdbx_seq_one_letter_code
_entity_poly.pdbx_strand_id
1 'polypeptide(L)'
;MVAAVMLEGLPPNGATHVMRLCCDEAAARRIAAIVVETFDPATTAAAAFGEAPDPSDWNKGPWIVEAYFGNPPDEVNVRALVAAAAGDAAARAATFGRVDERDWVAASLEGLKPVRAGRFVVHGAHGRDAVKANDIAIEIEAALAFGTGHHGSTRGCLHMLDLVARKRRPRAILDLGTGSGVLAIAAAKLFKRKIHAGDIDSVCVKAAAANAKRNRVASFLRPVRAEGVAHPVLRAGGPYDLVLANILARPLRDLAPQIARLAAPAAEIILSGLIGRDVPGVVAAYRRQAMALARRIDIDGWATLLMRRGGRRESLKRLHSRNR
;
A
#
# COMPACT_ATOMS: atom_id res chain seq x y z
N MET A 1 -17.82 -8.15 -14.30
CA MET A 1 -16.61 -7.70 -15.01
C MET A 1 -15.58 -7.38 -13.93
N VAL A 2 -14.85 -8.41 -13.51
CA VAL A 2 -13.87 -8.36 -12.43
C VAL A 2 -12.63 -7.68 -12.99
N ALA A 3 -12.34 -6.47 -12.52
CA ALA A 3 -11.05 -5.88 -12.75
C ALA A 3 -10.02 -6.78 -12.09
N ALA A 4 -9.09 -7.28 -12.89
CA ALA A 4 -7.93 -8.00 -12.41
C ALA A 4 -7.28 -7.16 -11.32
N VAL A 5 -7.40 -7.62 -10.11
CA VAL A 5 -6.48 -7.27 -9.06
C VAL A 5 -5.18 -7.90 -9.52
N MET A 6 -4.28 -7.09 -10.06
CA MET A 6 -2.88 -7.43 -10.02
C MET A 6 -2.50 -7.35 -8.54
N LEU A 7 -2.81 -8.40 -7.82
CA LEU A 7 -2.08 -8.77 -6.64
C LEU A 7 -0.73 -9.19 -7.19
N GLU A 8 0.26 -8.34 -7.14
CA GLU A 8 1.63 -8.80 -7.11
C GLU A 8 1.66 -9.80 -5.97
N GLY A 9 1.66 -11.08 -6.35
CA GLY A 9 1.39 -12.17 -5.43
C GLY A 9 2.55 -12.34 -4.48
N LEU A 10 2.44 -11.67 -3.37
CA LEU A 10 3.13 -12.12 -2.18
C LEU A 10 2.47 -13.44 -1.78
N PRO A 11 3.22 -14.55 -1.68
CA PRO A 11 2.65 -15.78 -1.18
C PRO A 11 2.00 -15.52 0.18
N PRO A 12 0.90 -16.20 0.50
CA PRO A 12 0.32 -16.09 1.82
C PRO A 12 1.40 -16.41 2.85
N ASN A 13 1.41 -15.68 3.98
CA ASN A 13 2.35 -15.92 5.08
C ASN A 13 2.36 -17.40 5.43
N GLY A 14 3.51 -18.09 5.21
CA GLY A 14 3.64 -19.52 5.41
C GLY A 14 3.43 -20.38 4.15
N ALA A 15 3.37 -19.81 2.95
CA ALA A 15 3.38 -20.62 1.74
C ALA A 15 4.67 -21.42 1.63
N THR A 16 4.51 -22.74 1.53
CA THR A 16 5.63 -23.70 1.46
C THR A 16 5.75 -24.35 0.10
N HIS A 17 4.73 -24.19 -0.77
CA HIS A 17 4.65 -24.80 -2.08
C HIS A 17 4.18 -23.80 -3.14
N VAL A 18 4.66 -23.98 -4.37
CA VAL A 18 4.28 -23.15 -5.51
C VAL A 18 4.03 -24.03 -6.73
N MET A 19 2.96 -23.69 -7.48
CA MET A 19 2.74 -24.16 -8.85
C MET A 19 3.11 -23.03 -9.80
N ARG A 20 3.89 -23.32 -10.83
CA ARG A 20 4.28 -22.38 -11.89
C ARG A 20 3.88 -22.90 -13.27
N LEU A 21 3.43 -22.00 -14.11
CA LEU A 21 3.02 -22.29 -15.47
C LEU A 21 3.23 -21.05 -16.36
N CYS A 22 3.76 -21.27 -17.57
CA CYS A 22 3.88 -20.26 -18.59
C CYS A 22 2.79 -20.50 -19.66
N CYS A 23 1.99 -19.46 -20.01
CA CYS A 23 0.90 -19.56 -20.97
C CYS A 23 0.57 -18.17 -21.58
N ASP A 24 -0.52 -18.05 -22.33
CA ASP A 24 -1.03 -16.77 -22.79
C ASP A 24 -1.75 -15.98 -21.68
N GLU A 25 -1.95 -14.67 -21.90
CA GLU A 25 -2.60 -13.79 -20.92
C GLU A 25 -3.98 -14.26 -20.50
N ALA A 26 -4.82 -14.70 -21.45
CA ALA A 26 -6.19 -15.07 -21.17
C ALA A 26 -6.25 -16.36 -20.33
N ALA A 27 -5.40 -17.34 -20.63
CA ALA A 27 -5.23 -18.54 -19.83
C ALA A 27 -4.68 -18.23 -18.44
N ALA A 28 -3.64 -17.39 -18.34
CA ALA A 28 -3.04 -17.01 -17.07
C ALA A 28 -4.05 -16.38 -16.12
N ARG A 29 -4.86 -15.44 -16.61
CA ARG A 29 -5.90 -14.79 -15.82
C ARG A 29 -6.99 -15.76 -15.36
N ARG A 30 -7.43 -16.68 -16.23
CA ARG A 30 -8.44 -17.71 -15.86
C ARG A 30 -7.92 -18.67 -14.82
N ILE A 31 -6.67 -19.15 -14.95
CA ILE A 31 -6.05 -20.05 -13.98
C ILE A 31 -5.90 -19.37 -12.63
N ALA A 32 -5.37 -18.14 -12.58
CA ALA A 32 -5.24 -17.41 -11.33
C ALA A 32 -6.59 -17.19 -10.64
N ALA A 33 -7.64 -16.86 -11.41
CA ALA A 33 -8.99 -16.66 -10.88
C ALA A 33 -9.56 -17.95 -10.28
N ILE A 34 -9.51 -19.07 -11.01
CA ILE A 34 -10.10 -20.35 -10.55
C ILE A 34 -9.38 -20.89 -9.30
N VAL A 35 -8.07 -20.68 -9.18
CA VAL A 35 -7.31 -21.08 -7.99
C VAL A 35 -7.77 -20.27 -6.78
N VAL A 36 -7.87 -18.93 -6.90
CA VAL A 36 -8.31 -18.07 -5.79
C VAL A 36 -9.76 -18.33 -5.38
N GLU A 37 -10.63 -18.73 -6.34
CA GLU A 37 -12.03 -19.06 -6.06
C GLU A 37 -12.21 -20.45 -5.42
N THR A 38 -11.28 -21.37 -5.68
CA THR A 38 -11.42 -22.79 -5.25
C THR A 38 -10.78 -23.07 -3.90
N PHE A 39 -9.66 -22.40 -3.59
CA PHE A 39 -8.88 -22.67 -2.37
C PHE A 39 -9.09 -21.60 -1.30
N ASP A 40 -8.81 -21.97 -0.04
CA ASP A 40 -8.91 -21.03 1.09
C ASP A 40 -7.93 -19.85 0.92
N PRO A 41 -8.43 -18.61 0.84
CA PRO A 41 -7.60 -17.43 0.67
C PRO A 41 -6.65 -17.16 1.86
N ALA A 42 -6.87 -17.81 3.02
CA ALA A 42 -5.94 -17.70 4.15
C ALA A 42 -4.64 -18.49 3.93
N THR A 43 -4.66 -19.50 3.07
CA THR A 43 -3.52 -20.40 2.82
C THR A 43 -3.11 -20.46 1.36
N THR A 44 -3.85 -19.82 0.46
CA THR A 44 -3.58 -19.88 -0.99
C THR A 44 -3.65 -18.49 -1.61
N ALA A 45 -2.69 -18.20 -2.48
CA ALA A 45 -2.70 -17.01 -3.33
C ALA A 45 -2.30 -17.40 -4.75
N ALA A 46 -2.80 -16.68 -5.76
CA ALA A 46 -2.37 -16.85 -7.13
C ALA A 46 -2.14 -15.49 -7.80
N ALA A 47 -1.12 -15.43 -8.64
CA ALA A 47 -0.79 -14.26 -9.44
C ALA A 47 -0.58 -14.66 -10.91
N ALA A 48 -0.92 -13.74 -11.81
CA ALA A 48 -0.61 -13.85 -13.23
C ALA A 48 0.07 -12.56 -13.68
N PHE A 49 1.26 -12.66 -14.24
CA PHE A 49 2.04 -11.51 -14.71
C PHE A 49 2.75 -11.82 -16.03
N GLY A 50 2.95 -10.77 -16.86
CA GLY A 50 3.67 -10.89 -18.11
C GLY A 50 5.17 -10.81 -17.89
N GLU A 51 5.92 -11.72 -18.49
CA GLU A 51 7.38 -11.66 -18.54
C GLU A 51 7.78 -10.90 -19.80
N ALA A 52 7.82 -9.55 -19.73
CA ALA A 52 8.24 -8.74 -20.85
C ALA A 52 9.75 -8.48 -20.79
N PRO A 53 10.50 -8.78 -21.85
CA PRO A 53 11.91 -8.43 -21.93
C PRO A 53 12.16 -6.92 -22.06
N ASP A 54 11.14 -6.14 -22.41
CA ASP A 54 11.18 -4.68 -22.52
C ASP A 54 9.95 -4.05 -21.81
N PRO A 55 10.14 -3.13 -20.85
CA PRO A 55 9.06 -2.45 -20.17
C PRO A 55 8.12 -1.63 -21.08
N SER A 56 8.52 -1.31 -22.31
CA SER A 56 7.71 -0.61 -23.31
C SER A 56 6.77 -1.54 -24.09
N ASP A 57 6.94 -2.86 -23.98
CA ASP A 57 6.21 -3.87 -24.77
C ASP A 57 5.53 -4.93 -23.88
N TRP A 58 4.92 -4.47 -22.78
CA TRP A 58 4.28 -5.29 -21.75
C TRP A 58 3.21 -6.28 -22.27
N ASN A 59 2.83 -6.18 -23.54
CA ASN A 59 1.74 -6.97 -24.16
C ASN A 59 2.26 -8.12 -25.03
N LYS A 60 3.57 -8.35 -25.19
CA LYS A 60 4.15 -9.30 -26.14
C LYS A 60 5.05 -10.39 -25.52
N GLY A 61 4.98 -10.64 -24.25
CA GLY A 61 5.71 -11.73 -23.60
C GLY A 61 4.83 -12.91 -23.20
N PRO A 62 5.43 -14.06 -22.88
CA PRO A 62 4.71 -15.12 -22.19
C PRO A 62 4.23 -14.62 -20.82
N TRP A 63 3.05 -15.11 -20.41
CA TRP A 63 2.53 -14.85 -19.09
C TRP A 63 2.86 -16.01 -18.16
N ILE A 64 3.26 -15.67 -16.93
CA ILE A 64 3.54 -16.63 -15.88
C ILE A 64 2.38 -16.62 -14.90
N VAL A 65 1.92 -17.81 -14.52
CA VAL A 65 1.03 -18.02 -13.38
C VAL A 65 1.82 -18.63 -12.25
N GLU A 66 1.72 -18.04 -11.07
CA GLU A 66 2.21 -18.61 -9.83
C GLU A 66 1.05 -18.78 -8.85
N ALA A 67 0.85 -20.00 -8.36
CA ALA A 67 -0.10 -20.30 -7.31
C ALA A 67 0.65 -20.82 -6.09
N TYR A 68 0.48 -20.19 -4.95
CA TYR A 68 1.17 -20.47 -3.70
C TYR A 68 0.26 -21.14 -2.71
N PHE A 69 0.74 -22.17 -2.02
CA PHE A 69 -0.01 -22.99 -1.07
C PHE A 69 0.72 -23.07 0.27
N GLY A 70 0.01 -22.93 1.37
CA GLY A 70 0.54 -23.06 2.74
C GLY A 70 0.86 -24.51 3.10
N ASN A 71 0.17 -25.47 2.47
CA ASN A 71 0.40 -26.92 2.61
C ASN A 71 0.68 -27.54 1.24
N PRO A 72 1.27 -28.74 1.16
CA PRO A 72 1.43 -29.45 -0.10
C PRO A 72 0.08 -29.54 -0.82
N PRO A 73 -0.07 -28.98 -2.04
CA PRO A 73 -1.31 -29.07 -2.79
C PRO A 73 -1.50 -30.50 -3.32
N ASP A 74 -2.76 -30.91 -3.47
CA ASP A 74 -3.07 -32.05 -4.29
C ASP A 74 -2.84 -31.70 -5.76
N GLU A 75 -1.67 -32.13 -6.28
CA GLU A 75 -1.26 -31.80 -7.64
C GLU A 75 -2.23 -32.30 -8.71
N VAL A 76 -2.92 -33.41 -8.46
CA VAL A 76 -3.91 -33.97 -9.39
C VAL A 76 -5.11 -33.04 -9.51
N ASN A 77 -5.62 -32.57 -8.39
CA ASN A 77 -6.73 -31.62 -8.35
C ASN A 77 -6.33 -30.25 -8.94
N VAL A 78 -5.13 -29.75 -8.62
CA VAL A 78 -4.67 -28.49 -9.19
C VAL A 78 -4.51 -28.60 -10.71
N ARG A 79 -3.94 -29.71 -11.22
CA ARG A 79 -3.84 -29.94 -12.67
C ARG A 79 -5.21 -30.04 -13.33
N ALA A 80 -6.20 -30.66 -12.68
CA ALA A 80 -7.56 -30.72 -13.20
C ALA A 80 -8.20 -29.34 -13.32
N LEU A 81 -7.98 -28.44 -12.35
CA LEU A 81 -8.43 -27.06 -12.41
C LEU A 81 -7.72 -26.27 -13.53
N VAL A 82 -6.42 -26.46 -13.71
CA VAL A 82 -5.66 -25.87 -14.81
C VAL A 82 -6.17 -26.38 -16.15
N ALA A 83 -6.46 -27.69 -16.27
CA ALA A 83 -7.01 -28.27 -17.49
C ALA A 83 -8.38 -27.66 -17.83
N ALA A 84 -9.26 -27.50 -16.83
CA ALA A 84 -10.57 -26.87 -17.00
C ALA A 84 -10.47 -25.39 -17.45
N ALA A 85 -9.46 -24.66 -16.95
CA ALA A 85 -9.27 -23.26 -17.25
C ALA A 85 -8.54 -23.00 -18.58
N ALA A 86 -7.58 -23.86 -18.97
CA ALA A 86 -6.65 -23.61 -20.07
C ALA A 86 -6.28 -24.86 -20.91
N GLY A 87 -6.94 -25.98 -20.68
CA GLY A 87 -6.74 -27.22 -21.43
C GLY A 87 -5.60 -28.12 -20.93
N ASP A 88 -5.58 -29.39 -21.39
CA ASP A 88 -4.65 -30.41 -20.92
C ASP A 88 -3.16 -30.08 -21.18
N ALA A 89 -2.87 -29.35 -22.24
CA ALA A 89 -1.49 -28.94 -22.53
C ALA A 89 -0.94 -28.03 -21.42
N ALA A 90 -1.74 -27.07 -20.96
CA ALA A 90 -1.39 -26.17 -19.86
C ALA A 90 -1.22 -26.96 -18.54
N ALA A 91 -2.14 -27.91 -18.27
CA ALA A 91 -2.06 -28.75 -17.09
C ALA A 91 -0.78 -29.60 -17.02
N ARG A 92 -0.34 -30.13 -18.16
CA ARG A 92 0.92 -30.87 -18.25
C ARG A 92 2.16 -29.98 -18.06
N ALA A 93 2.10 -28.74 -18.53
CA ALA A 93 3.19 -27.78 -18.41
C ALA A 93 3.34 -27.18 -17.00
N ALA A 94 2.32 -27.33 -16.14
CA ALA A 94 2.38 -26.86 -14.76
C ALA A 94 3.48 -27.61 -13.99
N THR A 95 4.34 -26.87 -13.32
CA THR A 95 5.42 -27.39 -12.47
C THR A 95 5.10 -27.09 -11.01
N PHE A 96 5.45 -28.02 -10.10
CA PHE A 96 5.28 -27.87 -8.67
C PHE A 96 6.64 -27.89 -7.98
N GLY A 97 6.79 -27.03 -6.99
CA GLY A 97 8.02 -26.91 -6.23
C GLY A 97 7.77 -26.48 -4.80
N ARG A 98 8.82 -26.58 -3.98
CA ARG A 98 8.83 -25.96 -2.65
C ARG A 98 9.32 -24.53 -2.75
N VAL A 99 8.76 -23.65 -1.94
CA VAL A 99 9.24 -22.28 -1.73
C VAL A 99 10.07 -22.30 -0.46
N ASP A 100 11.38 -22.06 -0.60
CA ASP A 100 12.23 -21.88 0.57
C ASP A 100 12.02 -20.46 1.12
N GLU A 101 11.59 -20.37 2.38
CA GLU A 101 11.31 -19.08 3.06
C GLU A 101 12.48 -18.11 2.99
N ARG A 102 13.72 -18.63 2.99
CA ARG A 102 14.94 -17.82 2.92
C ARG A 102 15.23 -17.25 1.53
N ASP A 103 14.99 -18.01 0.49
CA ASP A 103 15.33 -17.62 -0.88
C ASP A 103 14.34 -16.60 -1.43
N TRP A 104 13.06 -16.71 -1.02
CA TRP A 104 12.03 -15.78 -1.47
C TRP A 104 12.19 -14.39 -0.87
N VAL A 105 12.48 -14.32 0.44
CA VAL A 105 12.79 -13.05 1.13
C VAL A 105 14.05 -12.42 0.53
N ALA A 106 15.09 -13.21 0.27
CA ALA A 106 16.33 -12.73 -0.34
C ALA A 106 16.09 -12.25 -1.79
N ALA A 107 15.41 -13.02 -2.62
CA ALA A 107 15.11 -12.65 -4.01
C ALA A 107 14.22 -11.41 -4.12
N SER A 108 13.22 -11.25 -3.23
CA SER A 108 12.40 -10.04 -3.15
C SER A 108 13.20 -8.82 -2.74
N LEU A 109 14.28 -9.01 -1.97
CA LEU A 109 15.15 -7.93 -1.48
C LEU A 109 16.21 -7.51 -2.49
N GLU A 110 16.76 -8.46 -3.26
CA GLU A 110 17.82 -8.19 -4.25
C GLU A 110 17.32 -7.39 -5.46
N GLY A 111 16.03 -7.46 -5.80
CA GLY A 111 15.43 -6.80 -6.96
C GLY A 111 14.93 -5.37 -6.71
N LEU A 112 14.80 -4.92 -5.47
CA LEU A 112 14.17 -3.64 -5.16
C LEU A 112 15.15 -2.45 -5.31
N LYS A 113 15.17 -1.83 -6.48
CA LYS A 113 15.93 -0.59 -6.72
C LYS A 113 15.44 0.53 -5.78
N PRO A 114 16.35 1.40 -5.29
CA PRO A 114 15.96 2.55 -4.49
C PRO A 114 14.94 3.43 -5.21
N VAL A 115 13.85 3.78 -4.52
CA VAL A 115 12.75 4.59 -5.07
C VAL A 115 12.88 6.02 -4.61
N ARG A 116 12.92 6.96 -5.55
CA ARG A 116 12.98 8.40 -5.26
C ARG A 116 11.58 9.04 -5.36
N ALA A 117 11.24 9.83 -4.34
CA ALA A 117 10.02 10.62 -4.29
C ALA A 117 10.29 11.97 -3.60
N GLY A 118 10.47 13.04 -4.39
CA GLY A 118 10.91 14.32 -3.87
C GLY A 118 12.30 14.22 -3.21
N ARG A 119 12.41 14.63 -1.94
CA ARG A 119 13.64 14.47 -1.14
C ARG A 119 13.83 13.08 -0.52
N PHE A 120 12.82 12.22 -0.61
CA PHE A 120 12.88 10.89 -0.03
C PHE A 120 13.54 9.89 -0.97
N VAL A 121 14.31 9.00 -0.36
CA VAL A 121 14.81 7.78 -1.00
C VAL A 121 14.42 6.61 -0.13
N VAL A 122 13.50 5.77 -0.62
CA VAL A 122 13.12 4.53 0.03
C VAL A 122 14.00 3.43 -0.54
N HIS A 123 14.66 2.65 0.30
CA HIS A 123 15.60 1.63 -0.10
C HIS A 123 15.61 0.45 0.88
N GLY A 124 15.99 -0.73 0.39
CA GLY A 124 16.37 -1.86 1.23
C GLY A 124 17.80 -1.73 1.75
N ALA A 125 18.26 -2.72 2.51
CA ALA A 125 19.63 -2.74 3.06
C ALA A 125 20.72 -2.60 1.98
N HIS A 126 20.51 -3.19 0.81
CA HIS A 126 21.44 -3.17 -0.34
C HIS A 126 21.46 -1.84 -1.13
N GLY A 127 20.47 -0.97 -0.91
CA GLY A 127 20.32 0.29 -1.65
C GLY A 127 20.94 1.51 -0.98
N ARG A 128 21.72 1.37 0.08
CA ARG A 128 22.30 2.48 0.83
C ARG A 128 23.24 3.36 -0.01
N ASP A 129 23.98 2.78 -0.92
CA ASP A 129 24.94 3.50 -1.78
C ASP A 129 24.27 4.49 -2.75
N ALA A 130 22.98 4.29 -3.03
CA ALA A 130 22.20 5.21 -3.87
C ALA A 130 21.72 6.47 -3.14
N VAL A 131 21.93 6.58 -1.82
CA VAL A 131 21.51 7.71 -0.99
C VAL A 131 22.53 8.83 -1.06
N LYS A 132 22.08 10.03 -1.45
CA LYS A 132 22.92 11.24 -1.50
C LYS A 132 22.83 12.02 -0.19
N ALA A 133 23.81 12.91 0.08
CA ALA A 133 23.91 13.67 1.32
C ALA A 133 22.65 14.48 1.68
N ASN A 134 21.91 14.99 0.68
CA ASN A 134 20.70 15.80 0.88
C ASN A 134 19.41 14.98 0.84
N ASP A 135 19.48 13.66 0.70
CA ASP A 135 18.32 12.78 0.68
C ASP A 135 17.82 12.50 2.10
N ILE A 136 16.53 12.30 2.21
CA ILE A 136 15.90 11.73 3.41
C ILE A 136 15.75 10.24 3.15
N ALA A 137 16.77 9.48 3.53
CA ALA A 137 16.78 8.04 3.37
C ALA A 137 15.76 7.36 4.28
N ILE A 138 15.03 6.39 3.75
CA ILE A 138 14.08 5.54 4.49
C ILE A 138 14.42 4.10 4.17
N GLU A 139 15.02 3.41 5.14
CA GLU A 139 15.34 2.00 4.99
C GLU A 139 14.14 1.15 5.39
N ILE A 140 13.61 0.39 4.43
CA ILE A 140 12.48 -0.53 4.63
C ILE A 140 12.94 -1.93 4.29
N GLU A 141 12.72 -2.85 5.20
CA GLU A 141 12.89 -4.27 4.92
C GLU A 141 11.60 -4.80 4.26
N ALA A 142 11.73 -5.26 3.02
CA ALA A 142 10.59 -5.60 2.18
C ALA A 142 9.88 -6.91 2.58
N ALA A 143 10.41 -7.63 3.54
CA ALA A 143 10.09 -9.04 3.74
C ALA A 143 8.63 -9.35 4.11
N LEU A 144 7.83 -8.43 4.68
CA LEU A 144 6.53 -8.80 5.23
C LEU A 144 5.44 -7.71 5.22
N ALA A 145 5.64 -6.54 4.63
CA ALA A 145 4.63 -5.48 4.73
C ALA A 145 4.42 -4.73 3.41
N PHE A 146 3.16 -4.43 3.11
CA PHE A 146 2.74 -3.52 2.04
C PHE A 146 3.44 -2.16 2.21
N GLY A 147 3.85 -1.51 1.10
CA GLY A 147 4.43 -0.16 1.17
C GLY A 147 5.95 -0.10 1.04
N THR A 148 6.55 -0.97 0.22
CA THR A 148 8.00 -0.98 -0.07
C THR A 148 8.49 0.27 -0.83
N GLY A 149 7.59 1.21 -1.16
CA GLY A 149 7.95 2.41 -1.91
C GLY A 149 7.84 2.28 -3.43
N HIS A 150 7.79 1.07 -3.98
CA HIS A 150 7.75 0.81 -5.43
C HIS A 150 6.40 1.17 -6.05
N HIS A 151 5.30 1.11 -5.29
CA HIS A 151 3.99 1.50 -5.79
C HIS A 151 3.88 3.00 -6.01
N GLY A 152 3.27 3.40 -7.12
CA GLY A 152 2.98 4.79 -7.42
C GLY A 152 2.20 5.51 -6.31
N SER A 153 1.35 4.79 -5.55
CA SER A 153 0.60 5.32 -4.41
C SER A 153 1.53 5.81 -3.28
N THR A 154 2.55 5.01 -2.90
CA THR A 154 3.53 5.41 -1.87
C THR A 154 4.38 6.58 -2.35
N ARG A 155 4.84 6.55 -3.61
CA ARG A 155 5.59 7.66 -4.22
C ARG A 155 4.76 8.94 -4.21
N GLY A 156 3.48 8.87 -4.58
CA GLY A 156 2.55 9.99 -4.53
C GLY A 156 2.38 10.57 -3.13
N CYS A 157 2.22 9.71 -2.10
CA CYS A 157 2.14 10.14 -0.70
C CYS A 157 3.42 10.84 -0.23
N LEU A 158 4.59 10.30 -0.53
CA LEU A 158 5.87 10.91 -0.17
C LEU A 158 6.07 12.26 -0.87
N HIS A 159 5.75 12.38 -2.16
CA HIS A 159 5.74 13.67 -2.86
C HIS A 159 4.79 14.67 -2.22
N MET A 160 3.57 14.25 -1.89
CA MET A 160 2.59 15.12 -1.25
C MET A 160 3.04 15.55 0.14
N LEU A 161 3.64 14.64 0.91
CA LEU A 161 4.20 14.92 2.24
C LEU A 161 5.35 15.94 2.15
N ASP A 162 6.22 15.84 1.15
CA ASP A 162 7.29 16.83 0.91
C ASP A 162 6.72 18.22 0.60
N LEU A 163 5.66 18.29 -0.21
CA LEU A 163 4.96 19.54 -0.52
C LEU A 163 4.31 20.16 0.72
N VAL A 164 3.68 19.36 1.59
CA VAL A 164 3.15 19.82 2.87
C VAL A 164 4.26 20.34 3.76
N ALA A 165 5.38 19.62 3.87
CA ALA A 165 6.50 19.98 4.72
C ALA A 165 7.19 21.32 4.33
N ARG A 166 7.11 21.71 3.05
CA ARG A 166 7.62 23.01 2.58
C ARG A 166 6.78 24.20 3.04
N LYS A 167 5.49 23.96 3.33
CA LYS A 167 4.51 25.00 3.66
C LYS A 167 4.09 25.03 5.12
N ARG A 168 4.18 23.90 5.81
CA ARG A 168 3.63 23.70 7.16
C ARG A 168 4.55 22.87 8.04
N ARG A 169 4.33 22.97 9.35
CA ARG A 169 4.98 22.13 10.38
C ARG A 169 3.90 21.49 11.25
N PRO A 170 3.28 20.38 10.77
CA PRO A 170 2.29 19.64 11.55
C PRO A 170 2.84 19.22 12.91
N ARG A 171 2.00 19.28 13.94
CA ARG A 171 2.37 18.91 15.33
C ARG A 171 1.76 17.59 15.75
N ALA A 172 0.53 17.32 15.36
CA ALA A 172 -0.20 16.09 15.62
C ALA A 172 -0.42 15.34 14.29
N ILE A 173 0.21 14.20 14.14
CA ILE A 173 0.25 13.46 12.87
C ILE A 173 -0.25 12.04 13.11
N LEU A 174 -1.13 11.57 12.21
CA LEU A 174 -1.69 10.22 12.19
C LEU A 174 -1.38 9.53 10.87
N ASP A 175 -0.96 8.27 10.93
CA ASP A 175 -0.80 7.36 9.79
C ASP A 175 -1.74 6.16 9.97
N LEU A 176 -2.73 6.01 9.09
CA LEU A 176 -3.73 4.94 9.12
C LEU A 176 -3.46 3.91 8.03
N GLY A 177 -3.44 2.63 8.41
CA GLY A 177 -2.97 1.56 7.55
C GLY A 177 -1.47 1.73 7.28
N THR A 178 -0.69 1.78 8.36
CA THR A 178 0.72 2.18 8.29
C THR A 178 1.61 1.18 7.54
N GLY A 179 1.18 -0.07 7.39
CA GLY A 179 1.90 -1.13 6.69
C GLY A 179 3.34 -1.27 7.17
N SER A 180 4.30 -1.07 6.26
CA SER A 180 5.74 -1.06 6.56
C SER A 180 6.18 0.10 7.46
N GLY A 181 5.33 1.09 7.71
CA GLY A 181 5.65 2.32 8.44
C GLY A 181 6.30 3.40 7.57
N VAL A 182 6.40 3.23 6.26
CA VAL A 182 7.16 4.14 5.38
C VAL A 182 6.71 5.58 5.49
N LEU A 183 5.39 5.86 5.50
CA LEU A 183 4.86 7.23 5.60
C LEU A 183 5.04 7.80 6.99
N ALA A 184 4.79 7.02 8.04
CA ALA A 184 5.03 7.41 9.42
C ALA A 184 6.51 7.74 9.66
N ILE A 185 7.44 6.93 9.13
CA ILE A 185 8.89 7.15 9.22
C ILE A 185 9.28 8.42 8.46
N ALA A 186 8.74 8.62 7.25
CA ALA A 186 8.95 9.85 6.47
C ALA A 186 8.53 11.10 7.26
N ALA A 187 7.34 11.07 7.84
CA ALA A 187 6.82 12.15 8.67
C ALA A 187 7.68 12.38 9.93
N ALA A 188 8.12 11.31 10.60
CA ALA A 188 8.99 11.39 11.77
C ALA A 188 10.35 12.04 11.44
N LYS A 189 10.97 11.67 10.31
CA LYS A 189 12.23 12.27 9.85
C LYS A 189 12.09 13.75 9.49
N LEU A 190 10.98 14.14 8.84
CA LEU A 190 10.71 15.52 8.44
C LEU A 190 10.40 16.45 9.63
N PHE A 191 9.50 16.00 10.48
CA PHE A 191 8.89 16.91 11.47
C PHE A 191 9.50 16.75 12.86
N LYS A 192 10.19 15.64 13.12
CA LYS A 192 10.75 15.31 14.45
C LYS A 192 9.69 15.42 15.56
N ARG A 193 8.52 14.84 15.28
CA ARG A 193 7.35 14.86 16.15
C ARG A 193 6.86 13.44 16.38
N LYS A 194 6.09 13.24 17.45
CA LYS A 194 5.40 11.97 17.72
C LYS A 194 4.37 11.71 16.61
N ILE A 195 4.50 10.55 15.95
CA ILE A 195 3.58 10.06 14.93
C ILE A 195 2.73 8.97 15.57
N HIS A 196 1.42 9.13 15.51
CA HIS A 196 0.49 8.07 15.85
C HIS A 196 0.27 7.23 14.58
N ALA A 197 0.47 5.92 14.69
CA ALA A 197 0.32 5.02 13.56
C ALA A 197 -0.51 3.81 13.96
N GLY A 198 -1.38 3.35 13.07
CA GLY A 198 -2.21 2.17 13.30
C GLY A 198 -2.35 1.31 12.08
N ASP A 199 -2.44 -0.01 12.31
CA ASP A 199 -2.78 -0.98 11.29
C ASP A 199 -3.68 -2.06 11.87
N ILE A 200 -4.56 -2.64 11.07
CA ILE A 200 -5.41 -3.75 11.49
C ILE A 200 -4.59 -5.04 11.63
N ASP A 201 -3.53 -5.18 10.83
CA ASP A 201 -2.65 -6.33 10.83
C ASP A 201 -1.52 -6.18 11.85
N SER A 202 -1.43 -7.14 12.75
CA SER A 202 -0.36 -7.21 13.76
C SER A 202 1.03 -7.42 13.14
N VAL A 203 1.14 -8.05 11.98
CA VAL A 203 2.41 -8.22 11.24
C VAL A 203 2.91 -6.87 10.76
N CYS A 204 2.02 -6.04 10.17
CA CYS A 204 2.32 -4.67 9.78
C CYS A 204 2.78 -3.82 10.96
N VAL A 205 2.11 -3.92 12.12
CA VAL A 205 2.51 -3.20 13.35
C VAL A 205 3.93 -3.57 13.78
N LYS A 206 4.28 -4.86 13.77
CA LYS A 206 5.63 -5.33 14.10
C LYS A 206 6.66 -4.84 13.07
N ALA A 207 6.34 -4.93 11.77
CA ALA A 207 7.21 -4.46 10.69
C ALA A 207 7.47 -2.95 10.80
N ALA A 208 6.44 -2.14 10.99
CA ALA A 208 6.57 -0.69 11.18
C ALA A 208 7.44 -0.35 12.40
N ALA A 209 7.31 -1.08 13.51
CA ALA A 209 8.14 -0.88 14.69
C ALA A 209 9.61 -1.25 14.45
N ALA A 210 9.88 -2.34 13.73
CA ALA A 210 11.23 -2.76 13.35
C ALA A 210 11.87 -1.72 12.40
N ASN A 211 11.15 -1.29 11.37
CA ASN A 211 11.61 -0.26 10.44
C ASN A 211 11.83 1.09 11.11
N ALA A 212 11.02 1.47 12.11
CA ALA A 212 11.23 2.67 12.91
C ALA A 212 12.57 2.64 13.67
N LYS A 213 12.94 1.47 14.23
CA LYS A 213 14.25 1.26 14.88
C LYS A 213 15.40 1.40 13.88
N ARG A 214 15.32 0.74 12.69
CA ARG A 214 16.34 0.85 11.63
C ARG A 214 16.55 2.29 11.19
N ASN A 215 15.49 3.04 11.08
CA ASN A 215 15.50 4.46 10.67
C ASN A 215 15.84 5.43 11.82
N ARG A 216 16.11 4.95 13.03
CA ARG A 216 16.42 5.75 14.23
C ARG A 216 15.32 6.75 14.60
N VAL A 217 14.05 6.37 14.37
CA VAL A 217 12.87 7.19 14.69
C VAL A 217 11.90 6.50 15.66
N ALA A 218 12.32 5.41 16.31
CA ALA A 218 11.48 4.67 17.26
C ALA A 218 10.98 5.51 18.45
N SER A 219 11.70 6.57 18.84
CA SER A 219 11.26 7.53 19.86
C SER A 219 10.09 8.40 19.39
N PHE A 220 9.92 8.57 18.09
CA PHE A 220 8.82 9.33 17.49
C PHE A 220 7.68 8.48 17.00
N LEU A 221 7.85 7.17 16.83
CA LEU A 221 6.88 6.28 16.20
C LEU A 221 6.66 5.03 17.02
N ARG A 222 5.44 4.87 17.56
CA ARG A 222 4.99 3.66 18.22
C ARG A 222 3.68 3.20 17.57
N PRO A 223 3.75 2.27 16.61
CA PRO A 223 2.57 1.77 15.94
C PRO A 223 1.74 0.89 16.86
N VAL A 224 0.42 0.89 16.68
CA VAL A 224 -0.54 0.09 17.43
C VAL A 224 -1.45 -0.70 16.50
N ARG A 225 -1.93 -1.87 16.95
CA ARG A 225 -2.97 -2.59 16.22
C ARG A 225 -4.30 -1.87 16.42
N ALA A 226 -4.93 -1.47 15.31
CA ALA A 226 -6.17 -0.71 15.36
C ALA A 226 -7.04 -0.95 14.13
N GLU A 227 -8.31 -1.17 14.34
CA GLU A 227 -9.30 -1.10 13.28
C GLU A 227 -9.69 0.36 13.07
N GLY A 228 -9.25 0.94 11.96
CA GLY A 228 -9.40 2.38 11.70
C GLY A 228 -8.83 3.23 12.83
N VAL A 229 -9.66 4.07 13.45
CA VAL A 229 -9.26 4.96 14.55
C VAL A 229 -9.76 4.49 15.93
N ALA A 230 -10.19 3.23 16.06
CA ALA A 230 -10.85 2.75 17.27
C ALA A 230 -9.94 2.67 18.51
N HIS A 231 -8.62 2.57 18.32
CA HIS A 231 -7.68 2.41 19.42
C HIS A 231 -7.56 3.68 20.29
N PRO A 232 -7.59 3.57 21.64
CA PRO A 232 -7.54 4.72 22.55
C PRO A 232 -6.35 5.66 22.31
N VAL A 233 -5.17 5.10 22.02
CA VAL A 233 -3.94 5.89 21.74
C VAL A 233 -4.12 6.78 20.52
N LEU A 234 -4.81 6.30 19.46
CA LEU A 234 -5.07 7.08 18.26
C LEU A 234 -6.11 8.18 18.53
N ARG A 235 -7.12 7.90 19.35
CA ARG A 235 -8.12 8.90 19.72
C ARG A 235 -7.54 10.00 20.61
N ALA A 236 -6.74 9.63 21.60
CA ALA A 236 -6.12 10.56 22.53
C ALA A 236 -5.01 11.43 21.89
N GLY A 237 -4.42 10.97 20.78
CA GLY A 237 -3.39 11.73 20.06
C GLY A 237 -3.89 12.91 19.23
N GLY A 238 -5.19 12.98 18.98
CA GLY A 238 -5.83 14.07 18.24
C GLY A 238 -6.15 15.30 19.11
N PRO A 239 -6.66 16.39 18.49
CA PRO A 239 -6.98 16.49 17.08
C PRO A 239 -5.72 16.57 16.18
N TYR A 240 -5.76 15.87 15.03
CA TYR A 240 -4.64 15.79 14.09
C TYR A 240 -4.67 16.91 13.06
N ASP A 241 -3.54 17.52 12.80
CA ASP A 241 -3.38 18.56 11.77
C ASP A 241 -2.80 18.00 10.45
N LEU A 242 -2.29 16.75 10.49
CA LEU A 242 -1.96 15.95 9.31
C LEU A 242 -2.39 14.49 9.49
N VAL A 243 -3.12 13.95 8.52
CA VAL A 243 -3.47 12.54 8.46
C VAL A 243 -2.94 11.96 7.15
N LEU A 244 -2.31 10.81 7.23
CA LEU A 244 -1.84 10.00 6.12
C LEU A 244 -2.68 8.72 6.07
N ALA A 245 -3.15 8.33 4.88
CA ALA A 245 -3.84 7.06 4.68
C ALA A 245 -3.61 6.57 3.25
N ASN A 246 -2.78 5.55 3.10
CA ASN A 246 -2.52 4.87 1.83
C ASN A 246 -3.13 3.47 1.88
N ILE A 247 -4.45 3.41 1.74
CA ILE A 247 -5.27 2.19 1.84
C ILE A 247 -6.31 2.16 0.71
N LEU A 248 -7.02 1.05 0.56
CA LEU A 248 -8.00 0.87 -0.50
C LEU A 248 -9.16 1.89 -0.44
N ALA A 249 -9.77 2.17 -1.59
CA ALA A 249 -10.81 3.18 -1.78
C ALA A 249 -12.04 3.00 -0.88
N ARG A 250 -12.51 1.75 -0.69
CA ARG A 250 -13.69 1.48 0.15
C ARG A 250 -13.43 1.82 1.61
N PRO A 251 -12.39 1.28 2.28
CA PRO A 251 -12.02 1.71 3.63
C PRO A 251 -11.83 3.23 3.77
N LEU A 252 -11.22 3.90 2.79
CA LEU A 252 -11.07 5.37 2.84
C LEU A 252 -12.41 6.10 2.90
N ARG A 253 -13.41 5.63 2.14
CA ARG A 253 -14.77 6.22 2.19
C ARG A 253 -15.45 5.96 3.53
N ASP A 254 -15.34 4.74 4.04
CA ASP A 254 -15.98 4.31 5.28
C ASP A 254 -15.38 5.01 6.52
N LEU A 255 -14.07 5.28 6.49
CA LEU A 255 -13.35 5.97 7.55
C LEU A 255 -13.47 7.51 7.49
N ALA A 256 -13.99 8.10 6.40
CA ALA A 256 -14.06 9.55 6.26
C ALA A 256 -14.74 10.29 7.44
N PRO A 257 -15.88 9.82 8.00
CA PRO A 257 -16.48 10.46 9.17
C PRO A 257 -15.63 10.36 10.44
N GLN A 258 -14.91 9.24 10.60
CA GLN A 258 -14.06 9.01 11.76
C GLN A 258 -12.79 9.87 11.70
N ILE A 259 -12.15 9.95 10.53
CA ILE A 259 -11.01 10.84 10.29
C ILE A 259 -11.42 12.30 10.49
N ALA A 260 -12.59 12.70 10.02
CA ALA A 260 -13.10 14.06 10.19
C ALA A 260 -13.27 14.45 11.66
N ARG A 261 -13.73 13.53 12.51
CA ARG A 261 -13.88 13.80 13.95
C ARG A 261 -12.53 14.04 14.64
N LEU A 262 -11.48 13.38 14.18
CA LEU A 262 -10.13 13.51 14.73
C LEU A 262 -9.29 14.60 14.05
N ALA A 263 -9.73 15.15 12.93
CA ALA A 263 -9.01 16.19 12.21
C ALA A 263 -9.17 17.56 12.87
N ALA A 264 -8.08 18.27 13.09
CA ALA A 264 -8.07 19.64 13.57
C ALA A 264 -8.71 20.63 12.55
N PRO A 265 -9.10 21.83 12.95
CA PRO A 265 -9.39 22.91 12.00
C PRO A 265 -8.19 23.17 11.09
N ALA A 266 -8.43 23.32 9.79
CA ALA A 266 -7.42 23.47 8.75
C ALA A 266 -6.46 22.26 8.61
N ALA A 267 -6.85 21.07 9.09
CA ALA A 267 -6.10 19.84 8.89
C ALA A 267 -5.93 19.51 7.40
N GLU A 268 -4.81 18.89 7.08
CA GLU A 268 -4.54 18.31 5.76
C GLU A 268 -4.54 16.78 5.85
N ILE A 269 -5.18 16.14 4.87
CA ILE A 269 -5.31 14.70 4.80
C ILE A 269 -4.77 14.23 3.46
N ILE A 270 -3.73 13.39 3.48
CA ILE A 270 -3.15 12.75 2.30
C ILE A 270 -3.76 11.37 2.17
N LEU A 271 -4.44 11.13 1.05
CA LEU A 271 -5.14 9.88 0.74
C LEU A 271 -4.54 9.28 -0.52
N SER A 272 -4.25 7.98 -0.51
CA SER A 272 -3.81 7.23 -1.68
C SER A 272 -4.22 5.75 -1.59
N GLY A 273 -3.71 4.91 -2.49
CA GLY A 273 -4.22 3.55 -2.68
C GLY A 273 -5.46 3.54 -3.60
N LEU A 274 -5.56 4.55 -4.48
CA LEU A 274 -6.68 4.84 -5.35
C LEU A 274 -6.25 4.76 -6.80
N ILE A 275 -7.07 4.16 -7.66
CA ILE A 275 -6.98 4.34 -9.10
C ILE A 275 -7.95 5.43 -9.56
N GLY A 276 -7.79 5.92 -10.80
CA GLY A 276 -8.53 7.08 -11.28
C GLY A 276 -10.05 7.02 -11.10
N ARG A 277 -10.67 5.83 -11.30
CA ARG A 277 -12.12 5.60 -11.14
C ARG A 277 -12.62 5.73 -9.69
N ASP A 278 -11.75 5.55 -8.69
CA ASP A 278 -12.12 5.60 -7.27
C ASP A 278 -12.19 7.03 -6.73
N VAL A 279 -11.47 7.94 -7.38
CA VAL A 279 -11.27 9.32 -6.94
C VAL A 279 -12.59 10.08 -6.72
N PRO A 280 -13.60 10.05 -7.63
CA PRO A 280 -14.84 10.78 -7.42
C PRO A 280 -15.57 10.36 -6.15
N GLY A 281 -15.65 9.04 -5.89
CA GLY A 281 -16.32 8.48 -4.71
C GLY A 281 -15.64 8.86 -3.40
N VAL A 282 -14.31 8.82 -3.36
CA VAL A 282 -13.53 9.23 -2.18
C VAL A 282 -13.65 10.73 -1.94
N VAL A 283 -13.47 11.56 -2.97
CA VAL A 283 -13.63 13.03 -2.85
C VAL A 283 -15.04 13.39 -2.34
N ALA A 284 -16.09 12.73 -2.85
CA ALA A 284 -17.46 12.96 -2.38
C ALA A 284 -17.63 12.59 -0.90
N ALA A 285 -17.04 11.49 -0.42
CA ALA A 285 -17.09 11.09 0.99
C ALA A 285 -16.45 12.15 1.91
N TYR A 286 -15.28 12.65 1.54
CA TYR A 286 -14.59 13.68 2.34
C TYR A 286 -15.23 15.07 2.22
N ARG A 287 -15.82 15.43 1.06
CA ARG A 287 -16.59 16.67 0.90
C ARG A 287 -17.79 16.70 1.83
N ARG A 288 -18.48 15.58 2.05
CA ARG A 288 -19.58 15.49 3.05
C ARG A 288 -19.10 15.75 4.48
N GLN A 289 -17.79 15.63 4.74
CA GLN A 289 -17.17 15.94 6.02
C GLN A 289 -16.54 17.36 6.05
N ALA A 290 -16.99 18.27 5.20
CA ALA A 290 -16.47 19.64 5.07
C ALA A 290 -14.96 19.72 4.73
N MET A 291 -14.47 18.76 3.96
CA MET A 291 -13.13 18.75 3.43
C MET A 291 -13.13 18.99 1.91
N ALA A 292 -12.26 19.85 1.41
CA ALA A 292 -12.13 20.15 0.00
C ALA A 292 -10.86 19.49 -0.58
N LEU A 293 -10.95 19.04 -1.84
CA LEU A 293 -9.77 18.63 -2.59
C LEU A 293 -8.89 19.85 -2.86
N ALA A 294 -7.68 19.85 -2.33
CA ALA A 294 -6.71 20.92 -2.50
C ALA A 294 -5.68 20.60 -3.61
N ARG A 295 -5.35 19.31 -3.78
CA ARG A 295 -4.41 18.87 -4.81
C ARG A 295 -4.62 17.40 -5.15
N ARG A 296 -4.27 17.02 -6.39
CA ARG A 296 -4.19 15.64 -6.87
C ARG A 296 -2.84 15.44 -7.56
N ILE A 297 -2.24 14.28 -7.39
CA ILE A 297 -1.06 13.80 -8.10
C ILE A 297 -1.37 12.39 -8.59
N ASP A 298 -1.06 12.10 -9.83
CA ASP A 298 -1.20 10.76 -10.41
C ASP A 298 0.21 10.25 -10.78
N ILE A 299 0.55 9.04 -10.32
CA ILE A 299 1.83 8.37 -10.58
C ILE A 299 1.55 6.90 -10.87
N ASP A 300 1.99 6.41 -12.02
CA ASP A 300 1.88 5.01 -12.44
C ASP A 300 0.44 4.46 -12.27
N GLY A 301 -0.56 5.23 -12.70
CA GLY A 301 -1.98 4.86 -12.59
C GLY A 301 -2.61 5.04 -11.20
N TRP A 302 -1.82 5.41 -10.18
CA TRP A 302 -2.29 5.64 -8.82
C TRP A 302 -2.54 7.12 -8.55
N ALA A 303 -3.68 7.44 -7.96
CA ALA A 303 -4.03 8.79 -7.55
C ALA A 303 -3.71 9.03 -6.06
N THR A 304 -3.11 10.18 -5.78
CA THR A 304 -2.88 10.70 -4.43
C THR A 304 -3.57 12.04 -4.28
N LEU A 305 -4.38 12.18 -3.24
CA LEU A 305 -5.21 13.34 -2.99
C LEU A 305 -4.75 14.08 -1.72
N LEU A 306 -4.68 15.39 -1.78
CA LEU A 306 -4.60 16.25 -0.60
C LEU A 306 -5.97 16.85 -0.35
N MET A 307 -6.62 16.41 0.72
CA MET A 307 -7.86 17.01 1.21
C MET A 307 -7.53 18.03 2.30
N ARG A 308 -8.26 19.13 2.36
CA ARG A 308 -8.09 20.17 3.40
C ARG A 308 -9.41 20.44 4.08
N ARG A 309 -9.39 20.44 5.41
CA ARG A 309 -10.52 20.87 6.22
C ARG A 309 -10.60 22.39 6.25
N GLY A 310 -11.81 22.98 6.17
CA GLY A 310 -12.02 24.43 6.32
C GLY A 310 -11.53 24.94 7.67
N GLY A 311 -10.86 26.11 7.69
CA GLY A 311 -10.45 26.78 8.92
C GLY A 311 -11.63 27.47 9.60
N ARG A 312 -11.50 27.76 10.92
CA ARG A 312 -12.57 28.47 11.69
C ARG A 312 -13.06 29.77 11.03
N ARG A 313 -12.16 30.52 10.35
CA ARG A 313 -12.52 31.77 9.66
C ARG A 313 -13.35 31.58 8.38
N GLU A 314 -13.16 30.46 7.66
CA GLU A 314 -13.97 30.13 6.47
C GLU A 314 -15.37 29.66 6.84
N SER A 315 -15.51 28.94 7.96
CA SER A 315 -16.81 28.51 8.48
C SER A 315 -17.69 29.70 8.85
N LEU A 316 -17.14 30.73 9.46
CA LEU A 316 -17.87 31.98 9.82
C LEU A 316 -18.27 32.75 8.57
N LYS A 317 -17.45 32.86 7.55
CA LYS A 317 -17.80 33.53 6.28
C LYS A 317 -18.95 32.82 5.55
N ARG A 318 -18.99 31.49 5.55
CA ARG A 318 -20.08 30.70 4.93
C ARG A 318 -21.41 30.79 5.70
N LEU A 319 -21.36 30.94 7.02
CA LEU A 319 -22.58 31.18 7.82
C LEU A 319 -23.18 32.58 7.54
N HIS A 320 -22.34 33.61 7.37
CA HIS A 320 -22.79 34.97 7.04
C HIS A 320 -23.28 35.14 5.59
N SER A 321 -22.81 34.29 4.64
CA SER A 321 -23.27 34.32 3.25
C SER A 321 -24.55 33.54 2.99
N ARG A 322 -25.04 32.73 3.96
CA ARG A 322 -26.32 32.01 3.87
C ARG A 322 -27.49 32.77 4.50
N ASN A 323 -27.22 33.88 5.19
CA ASN A 323 -28.21 34.74 5.82
C ASN A 323 -28.40 36.10 5.10
N ARG A 324 -28.02 36.13 3.81
CA ARG A 324 -28.35 37.24 2.91
C ARG A 324 -29.16 36.75 1.72
#